data_f9d28e42f6bf91fa95dd886fe4c58a7c
#
_entry.id   f9d28e42f6bf91fa95dd886fe4c58a7c
#
_cell.length_a   1.000
_cell.length_b   1.000
_cell.length_c   1.000
_cell.angle_alpha   90.00
_cell.angle_beta   90.00
_cell.angle_gamma   90.00
#
_symmetry.space_group_name_H-M   'P 1'
#
loop_
_entity.id
_entity.type
_entity.pdbx_description
1 polymer ?
#
loop_
_entity_poly.entity_id
_entity_poly.type
_entity_poly.pdbx_seq_one_letter_code
_entity_poly.pdbx_strand_id
1 'polypeptide(L)'
;MGILERVRKAIPEAAITTDIIVGFPGETEEDFQATLDVVEQARFASAFTFEYSPRPGTPAADREDQIPQEVMKERYARLDKLVRRITQEENEAQEGKVVEVLVAQGEGRKDLATERVSGRAADNRLVHVALPQGVHAGNYDAGAPRPGDMVRARVTHGAPHNLIADSALDGGLFEVRRTRAGDAWLETQKHSGAPEPDSAPVSLGIPTIGRRPGL
;
A
#
# COMPACT_ATOMS: atom_id res chain seq x y z
N MET A 1 -2.97 23.05 -5.34
CA MET A 1 -4.25 22.48 -5.87
C MET A 1 -4.25 22.33 -7.39
N GLY A 2 -3.88 23.31 -8.20
CA GLY A 2 -4.02 23.28 -9.67
C GLY A 2 -3.37 22.09 -10.41
N ILE A 3 -2.30 21.46 -9.86
CA ILE A 3 -1.73 20.22 -10.44
C ILE A 3 -2.71 19.06 -10.24
N LEU A 4 -3.26 18.89 -9.03
CA LEU A 4 -4.19 17.80 -8.69
C LEU A 4 -5.48 17.89 -9.53
N GLU A 5 -6.00 19.10 -9.71
CA GLU A 5 -7.18 19.36 -10.55
C GLU A 5 -6.94 18.95 -12.02
N ARG A 6 -5.77 19.30 -12.57
CA ARG A 6 -5.39 18.91 -13.94
C ARG A 6 -5.24 17.39 -14.09
N VAL A 7 -4.64 16.74 -13.09
CA VAL A 7 -4.51 15.26 -13.09
C VAL A 7 -5.89 14.61 -13.07
N ARG A 8 -6.77 15.03 -12.16
CA ARG A 8 -8.13 14.47 -12.05
C ARG A 8 -8.99 14.75 -13.27
N LYS A 9 -8.79 15.91 -13.92
CA LYS A 9 -9.47 16.20 -15.19
C LYS A 9 -9.01 15.29 -16.31
N ALA A 10 -7.73 14.96 -16.36
CA ALA A 10 -7.15 14.11 -17.40
C ALA A 10 -7.39 12.62 -17.12
N ILE A 11 -7.33 12.21 -15.85
CA ILE A 11 -7.49 10.82 -15.39
C ILE A 11 -8.42 10.84 -14.17
N PRO A 12 -9.75 10.79 -14.37
CA PRO A 12 -10.73 10.92 -13.30
C PRO A 12 -10.57 9.88 -12.18
N GLU A 13 -10.14 8.66 -12.52
CA GLU A 13 -9.96 7.55 -11.58
C GLU A 13 -8.55 7.50 -10.96
N ALA A 14 -7.70 8.53 -11.17
CA ALA A 14 -6.36 8.55 -10.60
C ALA A 14 -6.41 8.59 -9.06
N ALA A 15 -5.83 7.59 -8.42
CA ALA A 15 -5.52 7.62 -7.00
C ALA A 15 -4.23 8.39 -6.77
N ILE A 16 -4.33 9.55 -6.14
CA ILE A 16 -3.17 10.40 -5.86
C ILE A 16 -2.72 10.12 -4.44
N THR A 17 -1.44 9.86 -4.25
CA THR A 17 -0.81 9.63 -2.95
C THR A 17 0.22 10.72 -2.65
N THR A 18 0.60 10.86 -1.38
CA THR A 18 1.59 11.85 -0.95
C THR A 18 2.37 11.37 0.26
N ASP A 19 3.52 11.98 0.49
CA ASP A 19 4.30 11.86 1.72
C ASP A 19 4.23 13.18 2.48
N ILE A 20 4.01 13.11 3.81
CA ILE A 20 3.89 14.28 4.67
C ILE A 20 4.79 14.10 5.87
N ILE A 21 5.62 15.10 6.13
CA ILE A 21 6.47 15.18 7.34
C ILE A 21 5.90 16.26 8.24
N VAL A 22 5.65 15.94 9.51
CA VAL A 22 5.18 16.84 10.55
C VAL A 22 6.32 17.20 11.48
N GLY A 23 6.33 18.44 11.98
CA GLY A 23 7.30 18.91 12.95
C GLY A 23 8.65 19.25 12.35
N PHE A 24 8.69 19.65 11.08
CA PHE A 24 9.91 20.17 10.49
C PHE A 24 10.36 21.44 11.23
N PRO A 25 11.68 21.67 11.48
CA PRO A 25 12.15 22.83 12.22
C PRO A 25 11.57 24.14 11.70
N GLY A 26 11.01 24.94 12.61
CA GLY A 26 10.32 26.19 12.29
C GLY A 26 8.86 26.08 11.85
N GLU A 27 8.29 24.87 11.80
CA GLU A 27 6.86 24.71 11.46
C GLU A 27 5.99 25.38 12.53
N THR A 28 5.24 26.41 12.14
CA THR A 28 4.26 27.07 13.01
C THR A 28 2.95 26.26 13.08
N GLU A 29 2.04 26.66 13.97
CA GLU A 29 0.69 26.06 14.01
C GLU A 29 -0.11 26.42 12.74
N GLU A 30 0.11 27.62 12.20
CA GLU A 30 -0.50 28.08 10.96
C GLU A 30 -0.03 27.25 9.76
N ASP A 31 1.27 26.92 9.67
CA ASP A 31 1.82 26.05 8.63
C ASP A 31 1.25 24.65 8.71
N PHE A 32 1.16 24.13 9.94
CA PHE A 32 0.57 22.81 10.16
C PHE A 32 -0.94 22.81 9.80
N GLN A 33 -1.70 23.85 10.17
CA GLN A 33 -3.10 23.97 9.78
C GLN A 33 -3.25 24.03 8.26
N ALA A 34 -2.39 24.79 7.58
CA ALA A 34 -2.37 24.83 6.11
C ALA A 34 -2.11 23.45 5.49
N THR A 35 -1.27 22.64 6.14
CA THR A 35 -1.05 21.24 5.74
C THR A 35 -2.34 20.42 5.86
N LEU A 36 -3.06 20.52 6.98
CA LEU A 36 -4.35 19.83 7.15
C LEU A 36 -5.37 20.29 6.09
N ASP A 37 -5.44 21.59 5.80
CA ASP A 37 -6.36 22.16 4.81
C ASP A 37 -6.05 21.61 3.39
N VAL A 38 -4.77 21.45 3.04
CA VAL A 38 -4.36 20.82 1.77
C VAL A 38 -4.78 19.35 1.74
N VAL A 39 -4.58 18.61 2.83
CA VAL A 39 -4.98 17.19 2.91
C VAL A 39 -6.48 17.04 2.75
N GLU A 40 -7.27 17.86 3.44
CA GLU A 40 -8.74 17.88 3.35
C GLU A 40 -9.23 18.15 1.92
N GLN A 41 -8.66 19.17 1.27
CA GLN A 41 -9.05 19.57 -0.09
C GLN A 41 -8.54 18.59 -1.15
N ALA A 42 -7.32 18.08 -0.97
CA ALA A 42 -6.69 17.16 -1.91
C ALA A 42 -7.34 15.78 -1.91
N ARG A 43 -7.89 15.33 -0.77
CA ARG A 43 -8.48 13.99 -0.62
C ARG A 43 -7.59 12.91 -1.24
N PHE A 44 -6.41 12.76 -0.69
CA PHE A 44 -5.46 11.74 -1.14
C PHE A 44 -6.02 10.33 -0.91
N ALA A 45 -5.84 9.45 -1.88
CA ALA A 45 -6.22 8.05 -1.75
C ALA A 45 -5.39 7.31 -0.69
N SER A 46 -4.17 7.79 -0.45
CA SER A 46 -3.31 7.37 0.65
C SER A 46 -2.28 8.46 0.93
N ALA A 47 -1.84 8.58 2.18
CA ALA A 47 -0.71 9.43 2.56
C ALA A 47 0.21 8.67 3.51
N PHE A 48 1.53 8.73 3.24
CA PHE A 48 2.54 8.28 4.17
C PHE A 48 2.91 9.46 5.07
N THR A 49 2.66 9.32 6.36
CA THR A 49 2.86 10.37 7.34
C THR A 49 4.03 10.05 8.26
N PHE A 50 4.90 11.01 8.49
CA PHE A 50 6.12 10.86 9.29
C PHE A 50 6.27 12.01 10.27
N GLU A 51 6.80 11.71 11.46
CA GLU A 51 7.37 12.72 12.33
C GLU A 51 8.77 13.08 11.81
N TYR A 52 9.13 14.37 11.85
CA TYR A 52 10.48 14.79 11.49
C TYR A 52 11.50 14.14 12.43
N SER A 53 12.55 13.59 11.86
CA SER A 53 13.68 13.01 12.59
C SER A 53 14.99 13.69 12.16
N PRO A 54 15.71 14.37 13.07
CA PRO A 54 16.96 15.02 12.75
C PRO A 54 17.99 14.01 12.23
N ARG A 55 18.60 14.33 11.10
CA ARG A 55 19.67 13.50 10.52
C ARG A 55 21.00 14.26 10.63
N PRO A 56 22.01 13.75 11.35
CA PRO A 56 23.30 14.40 11.49
C PRO A 56 23.90 14.82 10.14
N GLY A 57 24.42 16.03 10.06
CA GLY A 57 25.03 16.58 8.85
C GLY A 57 24.05 17.21 7.86
N THR A 58 22.78 17.35 8.22
CA THR A 58 21.79 18.10 7.42
C THR A 58 21.55 19.49 8.01
N PRO A 59 21.37 20.55 7.18
CA PRO A 59 21.07 21.89 7.67
C PRO A 59 19.83 21.95 8.60
N ALA A 60 18.86 21.10 8.38
CA ALA A 60 17.64 21.04 9.20
C ALA A 60 17.93 20.50 10.61
N ALA A 61 18.89 19.59 10.77
CA ALA A 61 19.27 19.07 12.09
C ALA A 61 19.99 20.11 12.95
N ASP A 62 20.67 21.08 12.30
CA ASP A 62 21.46 22.11 12.97
C ASP A 62 20.63 23.38 13.31
N ARG A 63 19.36 23.42 12.93
CA ARG A 63 18.46 24.54 13.25
C ARG A 63 18.15 24.58 14.73
N GLU A 64 18.06 25.81 15.31
CA GLU A 64 17.74 26.01 16.73
C GLU A 64 16.23 25.93 17.00
N ASP A 65 15.39 26.15 15.99
CA ASP A 65 13.92 26.16 16.08
C ASP A 65 13.30 24.77 15.89
N GLN A 66 13.88 23.76 16.52
CA GLN A 66 13.35 22.40 16.57
C GLN A 66 11.99 22.36 17.25
N ILE A 67 11.06 21.61 16.68
CA ILE A 67 9.70 21.46 17.27
C ILE A 67 9.78 20.50 18.48
N PRO A 68 9.21 20.87 19.64
CA PRO A 68 9.14 19.96 20.78
C PRO A 68 8.41 18.66 20.42
N GLN A 69 8.92 17.53 20.91
CA GLN A 69 8.38 16.22 20.58
C GLN A 69 6.90 16.05 20.94
N GLU A 70 6.45 16.69 22.02
CA GLU A 70 5.03 16.63 22.42
C GLU A 70 4.12 17.35 21.42
N VAL A 71 4.55 18.51 20.90
CA VAL A 71 3.84 19.25 19.86
C VAL A 71 3.82 18.43 18.56
N MET A 72 4.95 17.84 18.19
CA MET A 72 5.05 16.99 16.99
C MET A 72 4.09 15.79 17.06
N LYS A 73 4.05 15.09 18.20
CA LYS A 73 3.12 13.96 18.43
C LYS A 73 1.65 14.39 18.37
N GLU A 74 1.33 15.55 18.94
CA GLU A 74 -0.03 16.09 18.90
C GLU A 74 -0.44 16.38 17.45
N ARG A 75 0.39 17.09 16.71
CA ARG A 75 0.16 17.37 15.29
C ARG A 75 0.05 16.10 14.47
N TYR A 76 0.95 15.13 14.69
CA TYR A 76 0.90 13.84 14.01
C TYR A 76 -0.43 13.11 14.26
N ALA A 77 -0.92 13.10 15.51
CA ALA A 77 -2.20 12.47 15.85
C ALA A 77 -3.39 13.13 15.12
N ARG A 78 -3.39 14.47 14.98
CA ARG A 78 -4.41 15.21 14.20
C ARG A 78 -4.34 14.86 12.72
N LEU A 79 -3.15 14.84 12.14
CA LEU A 79 -2.94 14.48 10.73
C LEU A 79 -3.35 13.03 10.46
N ASP A 80 -2.91 12.07 11.29
CA ASP A 80 -3.24 10.65 11.14
C ASP A 80 -4.76 10.42 11.20
N LYS A 81 -5.44 11.07 12.14
CA LYS A 81 -6.91 11.02 12.23
C LYS A 81 -7.59 11.54 10.95
N LEU A 82 -7.10 12.65 10.41
CA LEU A 82 -7.63 13.24 9.18
C LEU A 82 -7.40 12.32 7.97
N VAL A 83 -6.18 11.84 7.80
CA VAL A 83 -5.80 10.94 6.70
C VAL A 83 -6.62 9.65 6.75
N ARG A 84 -6.75 9.02 7.93
CA ARG A 84 -7.56 7.80 8.09
C ARG A 84 -9.02 8.01 7.72
N ARG A 85 -9.61 9.12 8.13
CA ARG A 85 -11.00 9.46 7.77
C ARG A 85 -11.15 9.57 6.25
N ILE A 86 -10.27 10.35 5.60
CA ILE A 86 -10.34 10.56 4.15
C ILE A 86 -10.12 9.24 3.41
N THR A 87 -9.10 8.46 3.79
CA THR A 87 -8.83 7.17 3.14
C THR A 87 -10.00 6.20 3.31
N GLN A 88 -10.65 6.17 4.47
CA GLN A 88 -11.85 5.38 4.70
C GLN A 88 -12.97 5.82 3.74
N GLU A 89 -13.30 7.10 3.69
CA GLU A 89 -14.34 7.66 2.82
C GLU A 89 -14.06 7.36 1.33
N GLU A 90 -12.79 7.52 0.88
CA GLU A 90 -12.38 7.25 -0.49
C GLU A 90 -12.47 5.75 -0.85
N ASN A 91 -12.21 4.87 0.11
CA ASN A 91 -12.34 3.42 -0.08
C ASN A 91 -13.80 2.98 -0.03
N GLU A 92 -14.62 3.53 0.87
CA GLU A 92 -16.07 3.29 0.91
C GLU A 92 -16.75 3.71 -0.40
N ALA A 93 -16.28 4.80 -1.03
CA ALA A 93 -16.76 5.23 -2.35
C ALA A 93 -16.45 4.25 -3.49
N GLN A 94 -15.65 3.20 -3.25
CA GLN A 94 -15.43 2.11 -4.21
C GLN A 94 -16.43 0.97 -4.05
N GLU A 95 -17.21 0.93 -2.99
CA GLU A 95 -18.19 -0.14 -2.75
C GLU A 95 -19.21 -0.22 -3.90
N GLY A 96 -19.50 -1.44 -4.32
CA GLY A 96 -20.35 -1.74 -5.47
C GLY A 96 -19.67 -1.68 -6.84
N LYS A 97 -18.50 -1.03 -6.96
CA LYS A 97 -17.75 -0.98 -8.22
C LYS A 97 -17.10 -2.31 -8.54
N VAL A 98 -16.98 -2.60 -9.82
CA VAL A 98 -16.18 -3.73 -10.31
C VAL A 98 -14.78 -3.21 -10.64
N VAL A 99 -13.78 -3.86 -10.05
CA VAL A 99 -12.37 -3.51 -10.23
C VAL A 99 -11.59 -4.65 -10.87
N GLU A 100 -10.57 -4.33 -11.64
CA GLU A 100 -9.58 -5.28 -12.11
C GLU A 100 -8.39 -5.29 -11.15
N VAL A 101 -8.02 -6.49 -10.68
CA VAL A 101 -6.99 -6.70 -9.67
C VAL A 101 -5.88 -7.55 -10.28
N LEU A 102 -4.67 -7.03 -10.31
CA LEU A 102 -3.48 -7.81 -10.62
C LEU A 102 -3.08 -8.60 -9.36
N VAL A 103 -3.26 -9.90 -9.40
CA VAL A 103 -2.88 -10.78 -8.28
C VAL A 103 -1.38 -10.75 -8.07
N ALA A 104 -0.93 -10.58 -6.84
CA ALA A 104 0.47 -10.46 -6.49
C ALA A 104 0.84 -11.42 -5.36
N GLN A 105 2.08 -11.90 -5.38
CA GLN A 105 2.60 -12.75 -4.31
C GLN A 105 2.92 -11.90 -3.07
N GLY A 106 2.47 -12.36 -1.90
CA GLY A 106 2.82 -11.76 -0.61
C GLY A 106 2.03 -10.50 -0.22
N GLU A 107 1.08 -10.03 -1.02
CA GLU A 107 0.24 -8.88 -0.68
C GLU A 107 -0.75 -9.21 0.45
N GLY A 108 -1.27 -10.42 0.52
CA GLY A 108 -2.19 -10.89 1.56
C GLY A 108 -1.50 -11.82 2.56
N ARG A 109 -1.11 -11.30 3.72
CA ARG A 109 -0.46 -12.12 4.77
C ARG A 109 -1.31 -13.28 5.28
N LYS A 110 -2.61 -13.19 5.12
CA LYS A 110 -3.59 -14.17 5.62
C LYS A 110 -4.35 -14.88 4.51
N ASP A 111 -3.96 -14.72 3.25
CA ASP A 111 -4.71 -15.24 2.10
C ASP A 111 -4.98 -16.73 2.22
N LEU A 112 -3.97 -17.53 2.56
CA LEU A 112 -4.11 -18.97 2.78
C LEU A 112 -5.08 -19.33 3.91
N ALA A 113 -5.15 -18.52 4.96
CA ALA A 113 -5.99 -18.77 6.12
C ALA A 113 -7.45 -18.26 5.94
N THR A 114 -7.64 -17.32 5.01
CA THR A 114 -8.92 -16.65 4.78
C THR A 114 -9.56 -17.02 3.44
N GLU A 115 -8.97 -17.97 2.71
CA GLU A 115 -9.40 -18.38 1.37
C GLU A 115 -9.61 -17.17 0.45
N ARG A 116 -8.60 -16.29 0.39
CA ARG A 116 -8.57 -15.11 -0.45
C ARG A 116 -7.33 -15.09 -1.33
N VAL A 117 -7.39 -14.29 -2.36
CA VAL A 117 -6.22 -13.83 -3.11
C VAL A 117 -6.16 -12.32 -3.02
N SER A 118 -4.96 -11.78 -2.98
CA SER A 118 -4.72 -10.35 -2.86
C SER A 118 -3.93 -9.83 -4.04
N GLY A 119 -4.15 -8.57 -4.35
CA GLY A 119 -3.46 -7.91 -5.45
C GLY A 119 -3.73 -6.41 -5.47
N ARG A 120 -3.31 -5.77 -6.55
CA ARG A 120 -3.46 -4.33 -6.75
C ARG A 120 -4.46 -4.02 -7.85
N ALA A 121 -5.40 -3.12 -7.54
CA ALA A 121 -6.25 -2.51 -8.56
C ALA A 121 -5.45 -1.54 -9.44
N ALA A 122 -6.05 -1.07 -10.55
CA ALA A 122 -5.40 -0.14 -11.47
C ALA A 122 -4.94 1.17 -10.82
N ASP A 123 -5.59 1.58 -9.75
CA ASP A 123 -5.27 2.75 -8.93
C ASP A 123 -4.33 2.42 -7.76
N ASN A 124 -3.70 1.25 -7.77
CA ASN A 124 -2.78 0.73 -6.78
C ASN A 124 -3.40 0.42 -5.40
N ARG A 125 -4.71 0.49 -5.22
CA ARG A 125 -5.36 0.03 -3.98
C ARG A 125 -5.17 -1.47 -3.80
N LEU A 126 -4.88 -1.88 -2.56
CA LEU A 126 -4.85 -3.29 -2.17
C LEU A 126 -6.27 -3.83 -2.14
N VAL A 127 -6.50 -4.96 -2.80
CA VAL A 127 -7.80 -5.63 -2.86
C VAL A 127 -7.65 -7.08 -2.43
N HIS A 128 -8.47 -7.50 -1.47
CA HIS A 128 -8.61 -8.89 -1.06
C HIS A 128 -9.86 -9.46 -1.69
N VAL A 129 -9.71 -10.52 -2.49
CA VAL A 129 -10.80 -11.15 -3.24
C VAL A 129 -11.08 -12.54 -2.67
N ALA A 130 -12.32 -12.82 -2.29
CA ALA A 130 -12.73 -14.15 -1.84
C ALA A 130 -12.65 -15.17 -2.96
N LEU A 131 -12.21 -16.36 -2.63
CA LEU A 131 -12.24 -17.51 -3.55
C LEU A 131 -13.59 -18.23 -3.50
N PRO A 132 -14.05 -18.83 -4.60
CA PRO A 132 -15.23 -19.68 -4.62
C PRO A 132 -15.07 -20.89 -3.70
N GLN A 133 -16.18 -21.42 -3.23
CA GLN A 133 -16.17 -22.63 -2.44
C GLN A 133 -15.48 -23.80 -3.17
N GLY A 134 -14.56 -24.47 -2.49
CA GLY A 134 -13.77 -25.57 -3.04
C GLY A 134 -12.51 -25.12 -3.82
N VAL A 135 -12.29 -23.83 -4.00
CA VAL A 135 -11.05 -23.27 -4.53
C VAL A 135 -10.22 -22.75 -3.37
N HIS A 136 -9.03 -23.32 -3.17
CA HIS A 136 -8.15 -22.97 -2.08
C HIS A 136 -7.00 -22.07 -2.55
N ALA A 137 -6.64 -21.07 -1.77
CA ALA A 137 -5.52 -20.20 -2.06
C ALA A 137 -4.23 -21.04 -2.20
N GLY A 138 -3.46 -20.80 -3.26
CA GLY A 138 -2.27 -21.59 -3.58
C GLY A 138 -2.53 -22.88 -4.35
N ASN A 139 -3.77 -23.33 -4.52
CA ASN A 139 -4.11 -24.48 -5.36
C ASN A 139 -4.42 -24.04 -6.81
N TYR A 140 -3.36 -23.78 -7.56
CA TYR A 140 -3.47 -23.23 -8.92
C TYR A 140 -4.01 -24.23 -9.94
N ASP A 141 -3.83 -25.54 -9.72
CA ASP A 141 -4.36 -26.60 -10.56
C ASP A 141 -5.89 -26.73 -10.42
N ALA A 142 -6.44 -26.38 -9.26
CA ALA A 142 -7.87 -26.34 -9.01
C ALA A 142 -8.55 -25.00 -9.42
N GLY A 143 -7.84 -24.15 -10.17
CA GLY A 143 -8.41 -22.94 -10.73
C GLY A 143 -8.19 -21.65 -9.93
N ALA A 144 -7.47 -21.68 -8.80
CA ALA A 144 -7.11 -20.47 -8.07
C ALA A 144 -6.36 -19.48 -8.99
N PRO A 145 -6.60 -18.16 -8.87
CA PRO A 145 -5.81 -17.14 -9.56
C PRO A 145 -4.35 -17.20 -9.12
N ARG A 146 -3.45 -17.10 -10.09
CA ARG A 146 -2.00 -17.13 -9.84
C ARG A 146 -1.47 -15.71 -9.70
N PRO A 147 -0.39 -15.48 -8.98
CA PRO A 147 0.35 -14.22 -9.08
C PRO A 147 0.66 -13.89 -10.55
N GLY A 148 0.32 -12.66 -10.95
CA GLY A 148 0.39 -12.22 -12.36
C GLY A 148 -0.91 -12.39 -13.17
N ASP A 149 -1.90 -13.13 -12.67
CA ASP A 149 -3.23 -13.16 -13.31
C ASP A 149 -4.04 -11.90 -12.95
N MET A 150 -5.01 -11.57 -13.80
CA MET A 150 -5.97 -10.50 -13.55
C MET A 150 -7.30 -11.07 -13.08
N VAL A 151 -7.86 -10.47 -12.05
CA VAL A 151 -9.16 -10.85 -11.51
C VAL A 151 -10.10 -9.65 -11.57
N ARG A 152 -11.30 -9.82 -12.11
CA ARG A 152 -12.40 -8.84 -12.00
C ARG A 152 -13.30 -9.23 -10.83
N ALA A 153 -13.48 -8.33 -9.89
CA ALA A 153 -14.29 -8.58 -8.70
C ALA A 153 -15.07 -7.32 -8.29
N ARG A 154 -16.19 -7.50 -7.61
CA ARG A 154 -16.99 -6.40 -7.07
C ARG A 154 -16.54 -6.08 -5.65
N VAL A 155 -16.23 -4.82 -5.39
CA VAL A 155 -15.91 -4.34 -4.05
C VAL A 155 -17.16 -4.40 -3.19
N THR A 156 -17.06 -5.05 -2.04
CA THR A 156 -18.13 -5.18 -1.04
C THR A 156 -17.92 -4.32 0.18
N HIS A 157 -16.65 -4.02 0.49
CA HIS A 157 -16.32 -3.20 1.65
C HIS A 157 -15.01 -2.43 1.45
N GLY A 158 -15.03 -1.15 1.79
CA GLY A 158 -13.87 -0.27 1.82
C GLY A 158 -13.34 -0.13 3.24
N ALA A 159 -12.15 -0.67 3.52
CA ALA A 159 -11.44 -0.49 4.79
C ALA A 159 -10.36 0.61 4.66
N PRO A 160 -9.83 1.16 5.76
CA PRO A 160 -8.86 2.26 5.69
C PRO A 160 -7.61 1.98 4.83
N HIS A 161 -7.21 0.71 4.67
CA HIS A 161 -5.98 0.34 3.99
C HIS A 161 -6.14 -0.62 2.81
N ASN A 162 -7.36 -1.11 2.58
CA ASN A 162 -7.66 -2.11 1.54
C ASN A 162 -9.12 -2.11 1.17
N LEU A 163 -9.41 -2.74 0.04
CA LEU A 163 -10.77 -3.09 -0.39
C LEU A 163 -11.00 -4.60 -0.20
N ILE A 164 -12.23 -4.96 0.08
CA ILE A 164 -12.67 -6.35 0.15
C ILE A 164 -13.67 -6.59 -0.98
N ALA A 165 -13.53 -7.70 -1.67
CA ALA A 165 -14.35 -8.09 -2.80
C ALA A 165 -14.88 -9.52 -2.59
N ASP A 166 -15.90 -9.66 -1.76
CA ASP A 166 -16.50 -10.94 -1.33
C ASP A 166 -17.89 -11.18 -1.95
N SER A 167 -18.26 -10.41 -2.99
CA SER A 167 -19.57 -10.55 -3.65
C SER A 167 -19.45 -11.17 -5.02
N ALA A 168 -20.45 -11.95 -5.39
CA ALA A 168 -20.56 -12.52 -6.73
C ALA A 168 -20.70 -11.43 -7.81
N LEU A 169 -20.00 -11.65 -8.91
CA LEU A 169 -20.35 -11.09 -10.22
C LEU A 169 -21.44 -11.96 -10.86
N ASP A 170 -22.03 -11.49 -11.96
CA ASP A 170 -22.89 -12.32 -12.79
C ASP A 170 -22.09 -13.55 -13.27
N GLY A 171 -22.41 -14.73 -12.72
CA GLY A 171 -21.69 -15.97 -12.99
C GLY A 171 -20.64 -16.42 -11.97
N GLY A 172 -20.40 -15.69 -10.88
CA GLY A 172 -19.48 -16.11 -9.83
C GLY A 172 -18.90 -14.97 -8.98
N LEU A 173 -18.07 -15.31 -7.98
CA LEU A 173 -17.45 -14.31 -7.10
C LEU A 173 -16.49 -13.40 -7.86
N PHE A 174 -15.83 -13.92 -8.88
CA PHE A 174 -14.88 -13.17 -9.70
C PHE A 174 -14.71 -13.83 -11.07
N GLU A 175 -14.16 -13.07 -12.01
CA GLU A 175 -13.69 -13.57 -13.30
C GLU A 175 -12.17 -13.56 -13.35
N VAL A 176 -11.56 -14.67 -13.78
CA VAL A 176 -10.10 -14.78 -13.91
C VAL A 176 -9.69 -14.63 -15.37
N ARG A 177 -8.83 -13.69 -15.66
CA ARG A 177 -8.12 -13.59 -16.92
C ARG A 177 -6.69 -14.08 -16.71
N ARG A 178 -6.40 -15.25 -17.27
CA ARG A 178 -5.04 -15.81 -17.26
C ARG A 178 -4.11 -14.95 -18.12
N THR A 179 -2.88 -14.78 -17.65
CA THR A 179 -1.89 -13.92 -18.30
C THR A 179 -0.57 -14.65 -18.53
N ARG A 180 0.24 -14.16 -19.47
CA ARG A 180 1.62 -14.65 -19.66
C ARG A 180 2.48 -14.44 -18.42
N ALA A 181 2.22 -13.40 -17.60
CA ALA A 181 2.92 -13.18 -16.35
C ALA A 181 2.60 -14.28 -15.33
N GLY A 182 1.33 -14.71 -15.24
CA GLY A 182 0.93 -15.84 -14.41
C GLY A 182 1.51 -17.16 -14.89
N ASP A 183 1.63 -17.37 -16.21
CA ASP A 183 2.29 -18.56 -16.77
C ASP A 183 3.78 -18.57 -16.40
N ALA A 184 4.48 -17.46 -16.62
CA ALA A 184 5.90 -17.34 -16.29
C ALA A 184 6.14 -17.52 -14.78
N TRP A 185 5.27 -16.96 -13.92
CA TRP A 185 5.36 -17.17 -12.47
C TRP A 185 5.22 -18.66 -12.11
N LEU A 186 4.24 -19.36 -12.67
CA LEU A 186 4.02 -20.79 -12.41
C LEU A 186 5.22 -21.63 -12.85
N GLU A 187 5.84 -21.31 -13.99
CA GLU A 187 7.06 -21.98 -14.43
C GLU A 187 8.23 -21.78 -13.45
N THR A 188 8.39 -20.58 -12.88
CA THR A 188 9.43 -20.34 -11.87
C THR A 188 9.21 -21.19 -10.61
N GLN A 189 7.95 -21.42 -10.20
CA GLN A 189 7.64 -22.27 -9.05
C GLN A 189 8.00 -23.74 -9.29
N LYS A 190 7.82 -24.26 -10.50
CA LYS A 190 8.23 -25.64 -10.84
C LYS A 190 9.74 -25.84 -10.73
N HIS A 191 10.54 -24.82 -11.00
CA HIS A 191 11.99 -24.87 -10.96
C HIS A 191 12.56 -24.55 -9.57
N SER A 192 11.84 -23.81 -8.72
CA SER A 192 12.26 -23.48 -7.35
C SER A 192 12.08 -24.65 -6.35
N GLY A 193 11.47 -25.75 -6.76
CA GLY A 193 11.38 -26.99 -5.97
C GLY A 193 12.64 -27.87 -5.99
N ALA A 194 13.68 -27.51 -6.75
CA ALA A 194 15.00 -28.12 -6.62
C ALA A 194 15.73 -27.51 -5.41
N PRO A 195 16.38 -28.32 -4.54
CA PRO A 195 17.17 -27.77 -3.45
C PRO A 195 18.24 -26.86 -4.06
N GLU A 196 18.26 -25.57 -3.64
CA GLU A 196 19.37 -24.68 -4.00
C GLU A 196 20.69 -25.34 -3.57
N PRO A 197 21.69 -25.45 -4.46
CA PRO A 197 23.01 -25.76 -4.02
C PRO A 197 23.45 -24.65 -3.07
N ASP A 198 23.93 -25.00 -1.87
CA ASP A 198 24.42 -24.14 -0.81
C ASP A 198 24.91 -22.77 -1.34
N SER A 199 24.04 -21.82 -1.43
CA SER A 199 24.42 -20.45 -1.74
C SER A 199 24.92 -19.84 -0.44
N ALA A 200 26.23 -19.77 -0.30
CA ALA A 200 26.87 -18.97 0.74
C ALA A 200 26.21 -17.56 0.73
N PRO A 201 25.92 -16.98 1.90
CA PRO A 201 25.25 -15.69 1.97
C PRO A 201 26.02 -14.66 1.16
N VAL A 202 25.38 -14.09 0.14
CA VAL A 202 25.96 -13.02 -0.66
C VAL A 202 26.19 -11.83 0.28
N SER A 203 27.44 -11.57 0.61
CA SER A 203 27.84 -10.37 1.35
C SER A 203 27.54 -9.16 0.46
N LEU A 204 26.52 -8.38 0.83
CA LEU A 204 26.13 -7.15 0.12
C LEU A 204 27.11 -6.00 0.30
N GLY A 205 28.35 -6.24 0.75
CA GLY A 205 29.39 -5.21 0.82
C GLY A 205 29.08 -4.04 1.75
N ILE A 206 28.12 -4.18 2.67
CA ILE A 206 27.85 -3.16 3.68
C ILE A 206 28.97 -3.27 4.73
N PRO A 207 29.84 -2.23 4.89
CA PRO A 207 30.89 -2.29 5.89
C PRO A 207 30.25 -2.38 7.27
N THR A 208 30.54 -3.46 7.98
CA THR A 208 30.24 -3.58 9.41
C THR A 208 31.03 -2.52 10.15
N ILE A 209 30.33 -1.53 10.71
CA ILE A 209 30.93 -0.58 11.63
C ILE A 209 31.35 -1.36 12.87
N GLY A 210 32.64 -1.68 12.97
CA GLY A 210 33.21 -2.36 14.11
C GLY A 210 32.94 -1.59 15.39
N ARG A 211 32.36 -2.25 16.39
CA ARG A 211 32.35 -1.74 17.77
C ARG A 211 33.79 -1.45 18.16
N ARG A 212 34.09 -0.18 18.49
CA ARG A 212 35.34 0.17 19.17
C ARG A 212 35.35 -0.60 20.51
N PRO A 213 36.43 -1.33 20.85
CA PRO A 213 36.59 -1.84 22.21
C PRO A 213 36.78 -0.66 23.16
N GLY A 214 36.18 -0.74 24.32
CA GLY A 214 35.96 0.30 25.29
C GLY A 214 37.19 1.12 25.74
N LEU A 215 36.91 2.33 26.13
CA LEU A 215 37.57 3.05 27.23
C LEU A 215 36.54 3.17 28.34
#